data_f9795250e63ce6bee2f42d8ec2ee6893
#
_entry.id   f9795250e63ce6bee2f42d8ec2ee6893
#
_cell.length_a   1.000
_cell.length_b   1.000
_cell.length_c   1.000
_cell.angle_alpha   90.00
_cell.angle_beta   90.00
_cell.angle_gamma   90.00
#
_symmetry.space_group_name_H-M   'P 1'
#
loop_
_entity.id
_entity.type
_entity.pdbx_description
1 polymer ?
#
loop_
_entity_poly.entity_id
_entity_poly.type
_entity_poly.pdbx_seq_one_letter_code
_entity_poly.pdbx_strand_id
1 'polypeptide(L)'
;MTPLVRSRLLATVSAAIAALALAVPALAGNGGFAPVPPESPNAEGISQSYWFITIFTVAILILVETLLLTFVIRFRRKRRARYADGAQIHGSSRLETMWTVGPVLILFAIAIFVLAKLPGIKDVPTARAGEPNLVVKVTGRQYYWQFEYPNGVITIDTLRAPVGGVVQLDVTSPPFDVIHSWWIPALGGKIDAIPGRVNHTWFQAQRAGTFTGQCAELCGLNHARMLARVEAMPRATFDAWLADRKAQQDAGTSELGREVYDGACAKCHGLAGEGKVAVNAPQLKGSSLLTDAAGIEKLLRNGGILMPAVGRDWNATQMQATTAYLKEHFASGS
;
A
#
# COMPACT_ATOMS: atom_id res chain seq x y z
N MET A 1 -31.50 -4.57 42.07
CA MET A 1 -31.38 -3.30 41.34
C MET A 1 -32.79 -2.74 41.18
N THR A 2 -32.96 -1.51 41.62
CA THR A 2 -34.24 -0.81 41.40
C THR A 2 -34.42 -0.55 39.90
N PRO A 3 -35.65 -0.46 39.40
CA PRO A 3 -35.88 -0.18 37.96
C PRO A 3 -35.13 1.05 37.45
N LEU A 4 -34.97 2.06 38.29
CA LEU A 4 -34.21 3.30 38.04
C LEU A 4 -32.70 3.06 37.79
N VAL A 5 -32.09 2.12 38.49
CA VAL A 5 -30.64 1.80 38.28
C VAL A 5 -30.45 0.99 37.00
N ARG A 6 -31.45 0.18 36.63
CA ARG A 6 -31.43 -0.58 35.34
C ARG A 6 -31.54 0.35 34.13
N SER A 7 -32.48 1.32 34.20
CA SER A 7 -32.67 2.27 33.08
C SER A 7 -31.45 3.20 32.91
N ARG A 8 -30.83 3.66 34.00
CA ARG A 8 -29.60 4.48 33.93
C ARG A 8 -28.42 3.71 33.37
N LEU A 9 -28.28 2.42 33.74
CA LEU A 9 -27.14 1.61 33.18
C LEU A 9 -27.33 1.31 31.70
N LEU A 10 -28.58 1.02 31.27
CA LEU A 10 -28.86 0.87 29.85
C LEU A 10 -28.66 2.16 29.06
N ALA A 11 -29.07 3.30 29.61
CA ALA A 11 -28.89 4.58 28.97
C ALA A 11 -27.40 4.96 28.88
N THR A 12 -26.58 4.70 29.91
CA THR A 12 -25.12 4.96 29.85
C THR A 12 -24.39 4.03 28.90
N VAL A 13 -24.76 2.76 28.83
CA VAL A 13 -24.16 1.80 27.88
C VAL A 13 -24.55 2.17 26.44
N SER A 14 -25.83 2.50 26.19
CA SER A 14 -26.27 2.96 24.86
C SER A 14 -25.61 4.27 24.44
N ALA A 15 -25.45 5.23 25.38
CA ALA A 15 -24.74 6.48 25.11
C ALA A 15 -23.24 6.26 24.84
N ALA A 16 -22.59 5.33 25.56
CA ALA A 16 -21.20 4.96 25.31
C ALA A 16 -21.02 4.29 23.96
N ILE A 17 -21.90 3.38 23.57
CA ILE A 17 -21.90 2.74 22.25
C ILE A 17 -22.14 3.77 21.14
N ALA A 18 -23.11 4.68 21.33
CA ALA A 18 -23.36 5.76 20.38
C ALA A 18 -22.19 6.74 20.27
N ALA A 19 -21.55 7.11 21.40
CA ALA A 19 -20.36 7.95 21.42
C ALA A 19 -19.17 7.27 20.75
N LEU A 20 -18.99 5.96 20.95
CA LEU A 20 -17.95 5.18 20.27
C LEU A 20 -18.20 5.10 18.76
N ALA A 21 -19.44 4.88 18.35
CA ALA A 21 -19.83 4.83 16.94
C ALA A 21 -19.67 6.20 16.22
N LEU A 22 -19.84 7.31 16.95
CA LEU A 22 -19.69 8.66 16.44
C LEU A 22 -18.22 9.16 16.48
N ALA A 23 -17.41 8.66 17.41
CA ALA A 23 -16.01 9.08 17.56
C ALA A 23 -15.07 8.39 16.55
N VAL A 24 -15.44 7.24 16.03
CA VAL A 24 -14.61 6.42 15.14
C VAL A 24 -14.24 7.12 13.82
N PRO A 25 -15.12 7.85 13.13
CA PRO A 25 -14.74 8.57 11.91
C PRO A 25 -13.73 9.70 12.15
N ALA A 26 -13.68 10.26 13.36
CA ALA A 26 -12.83 11.40 13.69
C ALA A 26 -11.38 11.03 14.00
N LEU A 27 -11.10 9.77 14.34
CA LEU A 27 -9.79 9.33 14.83
C LEU A 27 -8.94 8.61 13.76
N ALA A 28 -9.55 8.21 12.65
CA ALA A 28 -8.84 7.49 11.60
C ALA A 28 -8.65 8.41 10.38
N GLY A 29 -7.45 8.89 10.16
CA GLY A 29 -7.09 9.85 9.10
C GLY A 29 -7.71 9.48 7.81
N ASN A 30 -7.81 8.59 7.10
CA ASN A 30 -8.39 8.33 5.78
C ASN A 30 -9.76 7.62 5.78
N GLY A 31 -10.69 8.00 6.64
CA GLY A 31 -12.07 7.51 6.58
C GLY A 31 -12.43 6.41 7.59
N GLY A 32 -11.65 6.17 8.63
CA GLY A 32 -12.06 5.32 9.73
C GLY A 32 -11.79 3.83 9.55
N PHE A 33 -12.71 2.98 9.96
CA PHE A 33 -12.60 1.52 9.87
C PHE A 33 -12.78 0.96 8.45
N ALA A 34 -13.32 1.74 7.54
CA ALA A 34 -13.52 1.31 6.16
C ALA A 34 -12.24 1.45 5.34
N PRO A 35 -12.00 0.58 4.37
CA PRO A 35 -11.01 0.83 3.32
C PRO A 35 -11.28 2.16 2.63
N VAL A 36 -10.24 2.77 2.05
CA VAL A 36 -10.43 3.95 1.19
C VAL A 36 -11.43 3.64 0.09
N PRO A 37 -12.21 4.64 -0.39
CA PRO A 37 -13.14 4.44 -1.49
C PRO A 37 -12.45 3.76 -2.68
N PRO A 38 -13.01 2.67 -3.22
CA PRO A 38 -12.43 1.98 -4.35
C PRO A 38 -12.59 2.83 -5.62
N GLU A 39 -11.56 2.88 -6.43
CA GLU A 39 -11.50 3.63 -7.70
C GLU A 39 -11.07 2.74 -8.86
N SER A 40 -11.22 1.42 -8.67
CA SER A 40 -10.92 0.37 -9.65
C SER A 40 -11.79 -0.85 -9.36
N PRO A 41 -12.23 -1.61 -10.38
CA PRO A 41 -13.11 -2.78 -10.18
C PRO A 41 -12.53 -3.86 -9.27
N ASN A 42 -11.23 -4.09 -9.32
CA ASN A 42 -10.57 -5.05 -8.40
C ASN A 42 -10.58 -4.53 -6.94
N ALA A 43 -10.37 -3.23 -6.73
CA ALA A 43 -10.49 -2.59 -5.42
C ALA A 43 -11.94 -2.64 -4.90
N GLU A 44 -12.93 -2.50 -5.78
CA GLU A 44 -14.34 -2.66 -5.43
C GLU A 44 -14.65 -4.08 -4.96
N GLY A 45 -14.11 -5.11 -5.63
CA GLY A 45 -14.22 -6.50 -5.19
C GLY A 45 -13.64 -6.73 -3.79
N ILE A 46 -12.52 -6.08 -3.46
CA ILE A 46 -11.91 -6.10 -2.12
C ILE A 46 -12.83 -5.41 -1.11
N SER A 47 -13.36 -4.22 -1.44
CA SER A 47 -14.27 -3.47 -0.57
C SER A 47 -15.55 -4.26 -0.28
N GLN A 48 -16.15 -4.90 -1.28
CA GLN A 48 -17.33 -5.76 -1.11
C GLN A 48 -17.03 -6.95 -0.18
N SER A 49 -15.86 -7.57 -0.32
CA SER A 49 -15.42 -8.67 0.55
C SER A 49 -15.21 -8.21 1.99
N TYR A 50 -14.62 -7.03 2.18
CA TYR A 50 -14.46 -6.42 3.50
C TYR A 50 -15.81 -6.20 4.20
N TRP A 51 -16.78 -5.59 3.52
CA TRP A 51 -18.08 -5.31 4.11
C TRP A 51 -18.88 -6.59 4.39
N PHE A 52 -18.80 -7.58 3.51
CA PHE A 52 -19.43 -8.88 3.74
C PHE A 52 -18.89 -9.55 5.00
N ILE A 53 -17.58 -9.56 5.21
CA ILE A 53 -16.96 -10.12 6.42
C ILE A 53 -17.31 -9.27 7.66
N THR A 54 -17.34 -7.95 7.51
CA THR A 54 -17.65 -7.01 8.58
C THR A 54 -19.05 -7.24 9.16
N ILE A 55 -20.05 -7.61 8.35
CA ILE A 55 -21.39 -7.94 8.84
C ILE A 55 -21.34 -9.08 9.87
N PHE A 56 -20.63 -10.17 9.58
CA PHE A 56 -20.46 -11.27 10.52
C PHE A 56 -19.66 -10.87 11.75
N THR A 57 -18.59 -10.12 11.56
CA THR A 57 -17.74 -9.64 12.65
C THR A 57 -18.52 -8.79 13.65
N VAL A 58 -19.34 -7.84 13.15
CA VAL A 58 -20.19 -6.99 14.00
C VAL A 58 -21.28 -7.81 14.69
N ALA A 59 -21.90 -8.75 13.99
CA ALA A 59 -22.92 -9.62 14.59
C ALA A 59 -22.34 -10.48 15.73
N ILE A 60 -21.15 -11.06 15.53
CA ILE A 60 -20.46 -11.85 16.55
C ILE A 60 -20.03 -10.95 17.72
N LEU A 61 -19.50 -9.76 17.45
CA LEU A 61 -19.11 -8.79 18.48
C LEU A 61 -20.33 -8.46 19.38
N ILE A 62 -21.45 -8.10 18.79
CA ILE A 62 -22.69 -7.77 19.53
C ILE A 62 -23.15 -8.98 20.36
N LEU A 63 -23.12 -10.18 19.79
CA LEU A 63 -23.48 -11.41 20.50
C LEU A 63 -22.59 -11.64 21.72
N VAL A 64 -21.27 -11.62 21.53
CA VAL A 64 -20.28 -11.90 22.58
C VAL A 64 -20.34 -10.85 23.68
N GLU A 65 -20.35 -9.56 23.32
CA GLU A 65 -20.43 -8.48 24.30
C GLU A 65 -21.75 -8.52 25.10
N THR A 66 -22.87 -8.82 24.44
CA THR A 66 -24.17 -8.96 25.10
C THR A 66 -24.17 -10.12 26.10
N LEU A 67 -23.58 -11.26 25.72
CA LEU A 67 -23.48 -12.42 26.62
C LEU A 67 -22.53 -12.09 27.80
N LEU A 68 -21.39 -11.51 27.57
CA LEU A 68 -20.44 -11.13 28.63
C LEU A 68 -21.07 -10.14 29.61
N LEU A 69 -21.69 -9.07 29.11
CA LEU A 69 -22.40 -8.10 29.95
C LEU A 69 -23.54 -8.74 30.74
N THR A 70 -24.28 -9.63 30.11
CA THR A 70 -25.35 -10.40 30.77
C THR A 70 -24.79 -11.24 31.88
N PHE A 71 -23.73 -11.99 31.68
CA PHE A 71 -23.08 -12.78 32.71
C PHE A 71 -22.57 -11.92 33.87
N VAL A 72 -21.87 -10.83 33.59
CA VAL A 72 -21.36 -9.92 34.61
C VAL A 72 -22.49 -9.35 35.44
N ILE A 73 -23.57 -8.90 34.82
CA ILE A 73 -24.70 -8.28 35.50
C ILE A 73 -25.51 -9.33 36.27
N ARG A 74 -25.84 -10.47 35.63
CA ARG A 74 -26.70 -11.50 36.21
C ARG A 74 -26.06 -12.30 37.32
N PHE A 75 -24.79 -12.65 37.16
CA PHE A 75 -24.02 -13.47 38.11
C PHE A 75 -23.14 -12.66 39.02
N ARG A 76 -23.22 -11.34 39.00
CA ARG A 76 -22.57 -10.48 39.98
C ARG A 76 -22.97 -10.89 41.39
N ARG A 77 -21.99 -11.20 42.25
CA ARG A 77 -22.17 -11.66 43.61
C ARG A 77 -23.01 -10.67 44.41
N LYS A 78 -24.22 -11.06 44.75
CA LYS A 78 -25.08 -10.34 45.65
C LYS A 78 -25.41 -11.27 46.84
N ARG A 79 -24.93 -10.93 48.04
CA ARG A 79 -25.35 -11.56 49.34
C ARG A 79 -25.42 -13.10 49.38
N ARG A 80 -24.70 -13.84 48.53
CA ARG A 80 -24.60 -15.30 48.64
C ARG A 80 -23.56 -15.67 49.70
N ALA A 81 -23.79 -16.75 50.43
CA ALA A 81 -22.83 -17.28 51.38
C ALA A 81 -21.46 -17.51 50.68
N ARG A 82 -20.38 -17.27 51.40
CA ARG A 82 -19.00 -17.34 50.86
C ARG A 82 -18.65 -18.75 50.36
N TYR A 83 -19.33 -19.75 50.88
CA TYR A 83 -19.09 -21.18 50.66
C TYR A 83 -20.27 -21.89 49.98
N ALA A 84 -21.14 -21.17 49.27
CA ALA A 84 -22.18 -21.80 48.48
C ALA A 84 -21.56 -22.52 47.28
N ASP A 85 -21.74 -23.81 47.16
CA ASP A 85 -21.28 -24.60 46.02
C ASP A 85 -21.98 -24.14 44.74
N GLY A 86 -21.22 -24.13 43.63
CA GLY A 86 -21.75 -23.88 42.32
C GLY A 86 -22.61 -25.05 41.82
N ALA A 87 -23.48 -24.79 40.84
CA ALA A 87 -24.22 -25.86 40.18
C ALA A 87 -23.24 -26.85 39.50
N GLN A 88 -23.39 -28.13 39.77
CA GLN A 88 -22.59 -29.21 39.20
C GLN A 88 -23.08 -29.54 37.79
N ILE A 89 -22.79 -28.67 36.83
CA ILE A 89 -23.17 -28.84 35.42
C ILE A 89 -21.94 -29.28 34.63
N HIS A 90 -21.99 -30.42 33.98
CA HIS A 90 -20.85 -31.04 33.29
C HIS A 90 -20.81 -30.84 31.78
N GLY A 91 -21.61 -29.93 31.23
CA GLY A 91 -21.65 -29.62 29.79
C GLY A 91 -23.06 -29.66 29.23
N SER A 92 -23.19 -29.34 27.95
CA SER A 92 -24.43 -29.38 27.18
C SER A 92 -24.13 -29.65 25.72
N SER A 93 -24.34 -30.88 25.27
CA SER A 93 -24.06 -31.27 23.87
C SER A 93 -24.80 -30.39 22.85
N ARG A 94 -25.98 -29.88 23.19
CA ARG A 94 -26.70 -28.95 22.30
C ARG A 94 -26.00 -27.62 22.16
N LEU A 95 -25.50 -27.03 23.25
CA LEU A 95 -24.70 -25.78 23.18
C LEU A 95 -23.41 -26.00 22.47
N GLU A 96 -22.70 -27.11 22.75
CA GLU A 96 -21.44 -27.49 22.09
C GLU A 96 -21.63 -27.62 20.58
N THR A 97 -22.67 -28.30 20.13
CA THR A 97 -23.02 -28.40 18.72
C THR A 97 -23.30 -27.01 18.10
N MET A 98 -24.09 -26.18 18.79
CA MET A 98 -24.43 -24.84 18.28
C MET A 98 -23.23 -23.94 18.10
N TRP A 99 -22.31 -23.87 19.08
CA TRP A 99 -21.14 -23.02 18.98
C TRP A 99 -20.04 -23.59 18.07
N THR A 100 -20.13 -24.87 17.69
CA THR A 100 -19.26 -25.47 16.67
C THR A 100 -19.83 -25.25 15.26
N VAL A 101 -21.09 -25.61 15.05
CA VAL A 101 -21.73 -25.55 13.73
C VAL A 101 -21.96 -24.11 13.27
N GLY A 102 -22.31 -23.19 14.17
CA GLY A 102 -22.55 -21.79 13.83
C GLY A 102 -21.34 -21.13 13.17
N PRO A 103 -20.18 -21.09 13.82
CA PRO A 103 -18.95 -20.56 13.19
C PRO A 103 -18.54 -21.28 11.91
N VAL A 104 -18.70 -22.60 11.83
CA VAL A 104 -18.39 -23.36 10.60
C VAL A 104 -19.24 -22.88 9.43
N LEU A 105 -20.55 -22.67 9.63
CA LEU A 105 -21.43 -22.16 8.58
C LEU A 105 -21.06 -20.73 8.15
N ILE A 106 -20.69 -19.87 9.10
CA ILE A 106 -20.23 -18.51 8.81
C ILE A 106 -18.94 -18.55 7.97
N LEU A 107 -17.95 -19.35 8.39
CA LEU A 107 -16.70 -19.49 7.65
C LEU A 107 -16.93 -20.04 6.25
N PHE A 108 -17.82 -21.00 6.09
CA PHE A 108 -18.21 -21.56 4.80
C PHE A 108 -18.83 -20.51 3.88
N ALA A 109 -19.77 -19.70 4.42
CA ALA A 109 -20.38 -18.60 3.67
C ALA A 109 -19.33 -17.56 3.22
N ILE A 110 -18.39 -17.18 4.11
CA ILE A 110 -17.28 -16.27 3.80
C ILE A 110 -16.39 -16.88 2.71
N ALA A 111 -16.02 -18.15 2.84
CA ALA A 111 -15.17 -18.83 1.86
C ALA A 111 -15.81 -18.85 0.47
N ILE A 112 -17.09 -19.21 0.35
CA ILE A 112 -17.80 -19.21 -0.93
C ILE A 112 -17.80 -17.80 -1.54
N PHE A 113 -18.14 -16.79 -0.75
CA PHE A 113 -18.21 -15.41 -1.24
C PHE A 113 -16.84 -14.92 -1.74
N VAL A 114 -15.78 -15.12 -0.93
CA VAL A 114 -14.42 -14.69 -1.29
C VAL A 114 -13.91 -15.43 -2.52
N LEU A 115 -14.10 -16.76 -2.60
CA LEU A 115 -13.72 -17.56 -3.77
C LEU A 115 -14.43 -17.11 -5.04
N ALA A 116 -15.71 -16.72 -4.95
CA ALA A 116 -16.47 -16.20 -6.09
C ALA A 116 -15.97 -14.80 -6.54
N LYS A 117 -15.42 -13.98 -5.62
CA LYS A 117 -14.88 -12.64 -5.93
C LYS A 117 -13.42 -12.67 -6.39
N LEU A 118 -12.66 -13.67 -5.98
CA LEU A 118 -11.22 -13.74 -6.17
C LEU A 118 -10.77 -13.61 -7.65
N PRO A 119 -11.41 -14.24 -8.64
CA PRO A 119 -11.04 -14.05 -10.05
C PRO A 119 -11.10 -12.58 -10.49
N GLY A 120 -12.18 -11.87 -10.16
CA GLY A 120 -12.34 -10.45 -10.50
C GLY A 120 -11.36 -9.51 -9.80
N ILE A 121 -10.75 -9.95 -8.69
CA ILE A 121 -9.73 -9.18 -7.97
C ILE A 121 -8.34 -9.45 -8.56
N LYS A 122 -8.03 -10.72 -8.83
CA LYS A 122 -6.69 -11.19 -9.14
C LYS A 122 -6.41 -11.24 -10.65
N ASP A 123 -7.36 -11.74 -11.44
CA ASP A 123 -7.11 -12.03 -12.84
C ASP A 123 -7.21 -10.75 -13.67
N VAL A 124 -6.19 -10.51 -14.49
CA VAL A 124 -6.16 -9.36 -15.40
C VAL A 124 -7.29 -9.53 -16.44
N PRO A 125 -8.19 -8.53 -16.57
CA PRO A 125 -9.24 -8.61 -17.59
C PRO A 125 -8.65 -8.73 -19.00
N THR A 126 -9.30 -9.50 -19.85
CA THR A 126 -8.92 -9.59 -21.26
C THR A 126 -9.06 -8.23 -21.94
N ALA A 127 -8.09 -7.90 -22.77
CA ALA A 127 -8.10 -6.68 -23.57
C ALA A 127 -9.38 -6.58 -24.40
N ARG A 128 -9.96 -5.39 -24.47
CA ARG A 128 -11.07 -5.11 -25.40
C ARG A 128 -10.54 -5.06 -26.83
N ALA A 129 -11.38 -5.44 -27.78
CA ALA A 129 -11.04 -5.31 -29.19
C ALA A 129 -10.68 -3.85 -29.53
N GLY A 130 -9.47 -3.63 -30.05
CA GLY A 130 -8.95 -2.29 -30.38
C GLY A 130 -8.30 -1.51 -29.22
N GLU A 131 -8.36 -2.00 -27.97
CA GLU A 131 -7.72 -1.35 -26.82
C GLU A 131 -6.88 -2.37 -26.03
N PRO A 132 -5.62 -2.59 -26.40
CA PRO A 132 -4.76 -3.50 -25.66
C PRO A 132 -4.51 -2.98 -24.23
N ASN A 133 -4.36 -3.92 -23.31
CA ASN A 133 -3.98 -3.58 -21.94
C ASN A 133 -2.61 -2.86 -21.96
N LEU A 134 -2.49 -1.82 -21.15
CA LEU A 134 -1.20 -1.18 -20.89
C LEU A 134 -0.42 -2.06 -19.92
N VAL A 135 0.66 -2.68 -20.37
CA VAL A 135 1.54 -3.46 -19.49
C VAL A 135 2.70 -2.60 -19.03
N VAL A 136 2.84 -2.37 -17.72
CA VAL A 136 3.93 -1.59 -17.13
C VAL A 136 4.73 -2.49 -16.20
N LYS A 137 6.04 -2.53 -16.42
CA LYS A 137 6.96 -3.18 -15.49
C LYS A 137 7.20 -2.29 -14.28
N VAL A 138 6.96 -2.82 -13.09
CA VAL A 138 7.16 -2.15 -11.81
C VAL A 138 8.32 -2.81 -11.09
N THR A 139 9.38 -2.06 -10.86
CA THR A 139 10.55 -2.56 -10.14
C THR A 139 10.66 -1.84 -8.80
N GLY A 140 10.47 -2.59 -7.70
CA GLY A 140 10.77 -2.11 -6.34
C GLY A 140 12.28 -2.12 -6.11
N ARG A 141 12.81 -1.00 -5.61
CA ARG A 141 14.23 -0.82 -5.28
C ARG A 141 14.34 -0.14 -3.92
N GLN A 142 15.40 -0.34 -3.21
CA GLN A 142 15.66 0.42 -1.98
C GLN A 142 16.06 1.87 -2.31
N TYR A 143 15.20 2.91 -2.16
CA TYR A 143 13.86 2.92 -1.59
C TYR A 143 12.89 3.69 -2.51
N TYR A 144 12.72 3.26 -3.74
CA TYR A 144 11.89 3.92 -4.74
C TYR A 144 11.22 2.92 -5.67
N TRP A 145 10.19 3.36 -6.41
CA TRP A 145 9.52 2.59 -7.44
C TRP A 145 9.95 3.07 -8.82
N GLN A 146 10.37 2.14 -9.66
CA GLN A 146 10.64 2.41 -11.07
C GLN A 146 9.56 1.79 -11.92
N PHE A 147 9.04 2.57 -12.88
CA PHE A 147 8.05 2.14 -13.86
C PHE A 147 8.67 2.20 -15.25
N GLU A 148 8.53 1.13 -16.01
CA GLU A 148 8.99 1.03 -17.38
C GLU A 148 7.80 0.70 -18.29
N TYR A 149 7.50 1.61 -19.21
CA TYR A 149 6.41 1.50 -20.17
C TYR A 149 6.83 0.69 -21.39
N PRO A 150 5.88 0.14 -22.22
CA PRO A 150 6.20 -0.68 -23.37
C PRO A 150 7.08 0.01 -24.43
N ASN A 151 7.03 1.33 -24.51
CA ASN A 151 7.87 2.13 -25.41
C ASN A 151 9.27 2.48 -24.84
N GLY A 152 9.62 1.93 -23.66
CA GLY A 152 10.89 2.17 -22.98
C GLY A 152 10.95 3.45 -22.14
N VAL A 153 9.84 4.20 -22.01
CA VAL A 153 9.77 5.34 -21.08
C VAL A 153 9.91 4.85 -19.65
N ILE A 154 10.76 5.53 -18.87
CA ILE A 154 10.97 5.25 -17.45
C ILE A 154 10.49 6.45 -16.62
N THR A 155 9.79 6.15 -15.51
CA THR A 155 9.44 7.13 -14.48
C THR A 155 9.73 6.59 -13.08
N ILE A 156 9.91 7.50 -12.12
CA ILE A 156 10.25 7.15 -10.73
C ILE A 156 9.14 7.64 -9.80
N ASP A 157 8.75 6.78 -8.83
CA ASP A 157 7.77 7.01 -7.77
C ASP A 157 6.36 7.43 -8.25
N THR A 158 6.19 7.79 -9.54
CA THR A 158 4.90 8.17 -10.14
C THR A 158 4.62 7.39 -11.42
N LEU A 159 3.58 6.57 -11.38
CA LEU A 159 2.99 5.88 -12.54
C LEU A 159 1.89 6.76 -13.15
N ARG A 160 1.94 7.06 -14.44
CA ARG A 160 0.82 7.69 -15.16
C ARG A 160 0.04 6.65 -15.96
N ALA A 161 -1.28 6.81 -15.99
CA ALA A 161 -2.16 5.82 -16.60
C ALA A 161 -3.40 6.48 -17.25
N PRO A 162 -3.96 5.89 -18.31
CA PRO A 162 -5.22 6.37 -18.88
C PRO A 162 -6.41 5.95 -18.00
N VAL A 163 -7.37 6.86 -17.82
CA VAL A 163 -8.67 6.55 -17.21
C VAL A 163 -9.42 5.57 -18.09
N GLY A 164 -10.07 4.58 -17.47
CA GLY A 164 -10.87 3.56 -18.15
C GLY A 164 -10.09 2.47 -18.86
N GLY A 165 -8.76 2.64 -19.04
CA GLY A 165 -7.88 1.61 -19.58
C GLY A 165 -7.46 0.60 -18.51
N VAL A 166 -7.37 -0.67 -18.89
CA VAL A 166 -6.80 -1.72 -18.02
C VAL A 166 -5.28 -1.59 -18.03
N VAL A 167 -4.70 -1.42 -16.84
CA VAL A 167 -3.25 -1.37 -16.63
C VAL A 167 -2.83 -2.65 -15.90
N GLN A 168 -2.07 -3.48 -16.58
CA GLN A 168 -1.40 -4.63 -15.99
C GLN A 168 -0.05 -4.18 -15.44
N LEU A 169 0.27 -4.62 -14.24
CA LEU A 169 1.55 -4.36 -13.58
C LEU A 169 2.32 -5.67 -13.45
N ASP A 170 3.52 -5.71 -14.02
CA ASP A 170 4.49 -6.77 -13.87
C ASP A 170 5.48 -6.37 -12.78
N VAL A 171 5.23 -6.84 -11.55
CA VAL A 171 5.87 -6.36 -10.33
C VAL A 171 7.01 -7.28 -9.93
N THR A 172 8.20 -6.70 -9.76
CA THR A 172 9.44 -7.42 -9.42
C THR A 172 10.39 -6.57 -8.58
N SER A 173 11.46 -7.18 -8.10
CA SER A 173 12.62 -6.53 -7.50
C SER A 173 13.89 -7.11 -8.11
N PRO A 174 15.01 -6.35 -8.18
CA PRO A 174 16.29 -6.89 -8.64
C PRO A 174 16.77 -8.07 -7.79
N PRO A 175 17.48 -9.06 -8.34
CA PRO A 175 17.92 -10.25 -7.60
C PRO A 175 18.83 -9.97 -6.40
N PHE A 176 19.43 -8.79 -6.34
CA PHE A 176 20.33 -8.35 -5.26
C PHE A 176 19.68 -7.37 -4.28
N ASP A 177 18.40 -7.05 -4.48
CA ASP A 177 17.61 -6.19 -3.61
C ASP A 177 16.76 -7.03 -2.63
N VAL A 178 15.93 -6.39 -1.85
CA VAL A 178 15.03 -7.03 -0.87
C VAL A 178 13.61 -7.14 -1.43
N ILE A 179 12.74 -7.82 -0.69
CA ILE A 179 11.30 -7.84 -1.01
C ILE A 179 10.71 -6.47 -0.69
N HIS A 180 9.90 -5.96 -1.63
CA HIS A 180 9.00 -4.81 -1.45
C HIS A 180 7.57 -5.27 -1.69
N SER A 181 6.58 -4.41 -1.42
CA SER A 181 5.20 -4.70 -1.80
C SER A 181 4.54 -3.44 -2.37
N TRP A 182 4.11 -3.51 -3.63
CA TRP A 182 3.36 -2.44 -4.28
C TRP A 182 1.96 -2.36 -3.73
N TRP A 183 1.51 -1.17 -3.35
CA TRP A 183 0.17 -0.98 -2.85
C TRP A 183 -0.34 0.45 -3.06
N ILE A 184 -1.41 0.59 -3.84
CA ILE A 184 -2.24 1.79 -3.96
C ILE A 184 -3.64 1.40 -3.50
N PRO A 185 -4.05 1.67 -2.26
CA PRO A 185 -5.28 1.15 -1.64
C PRO A 185 -6.55 1.40 -2.45
N ALA A 186 -6.66 2.58 -3.08
CA ALA A 186 -7.82 2.94 -3.90
C ALA A 186 -7.91 2.15 -5.22
N LEU A 187 -6.79 1.61 -5.70
CA LEU A 187 -6.70 0.94 -7.00
C LEU A 187 -6.55 -0.58 -6.91
N GLY A 188 -6.32 -1.14 -5.73
CA GLY A 188 -6.23 -2.59 -5.57
C GLY A 188 -5.56 -3.06 -4.30
N GLY A 189 -5.43 -4.38 -4.18
CA GLY A 189 -4.68 -5.04 -3.11
C GLY A 189 -3.16 -4.88 -3.27
N LYS A 190 -2.42 -5.19 -2.20
CA LYS A 190 -0.96 -5.23 -2.27
C LYS A 190 -0.49 -6.45 -3.06
N ILE A 191 0.65 -6.30 -3.74
CA ILE A 191 1.37 -7.37 -4.43
C ILE A 191 2.86 -7.26 -4.18
N ASP A 192 3.49 -8.36 -3.83
CA ASP A 192 4.90 -8.37 -3.46
C ASP A 192 5.81 -8.29 -4.69
N ALA A 193 6.80 -7.41 -4.62
CA ALA A 193 7.92 -7.32 -5.55
C ALA A 193 9.06 -8.19 -5.02
N ILE A 194 9.13 -9.42 -5.53
CA ILE A 194 10.06 -10.45 -5.04
C ILE A 194 11.31 -10.47 -5.93
N PRO A 195 12.52 -10.48 -5.34
CA PRO A 195 13.76 -10.61 -6.09
C PRO A 195 13.77 -11.82 -7.03
N GLY A 196 14.02 -11.56 -8.33
CA GLY A 196 14.10 -12.59 -9.36
C GLY A 196 12.77 -13.24 -9.75
N ARG A 197 11.63 -12.76 -9.25
CA ARG A 197 10.29 -13.24 -9.61
C ARG A 197 9.42 -12.08 -10.11
N VAL A 198 8.59 -12.36 -11.12
CA VAL A 198 7.57 -11.42 -11.59
C VAL A 198 6.21 -11.85 -11.08
N ASN A 199 5.55 -10.98 -10.34
CA ASN A 199 4.17 -11.12 -9.93
C ASN A 199 3.29 -10.17 -10.78
N HIS A 200 2.03 -10.54 -10.99
CA HIS A 200 1.11 -9.78 -11.81
C HIS A 200 -0.05 -9.25 -10.98
N THR A 201 -0.41 -8.00 -11.22
CA THR A 201 -1.64 -7.38 -10.71
C THR A 201 -2.16 -6.41 -11.76
N TRP A 202 -3.30 -5.79 -11.49
CA TRP A 202 -3.91 -4.85 -12.43
C TRP A 202 -4.75 -3.80 -11.71
N PHE A 203 -5.03 -2.73 -12.41
CA PHE A 203 -6.07 -1.78 -12.04
C PHE A 203 -6.69 -1.14 -13.29
N GLN A 204 -7.85 -0.52 -13.09
CA GLN A 204 -8.53 0.28 -14.10
C GLN A 204 -9.09 1.53 -13.41
N ALA A 205 -8.37 2.65 -13.46
CA ALA A 205 -8.79 3.87 -12.80
C ALA A 205 -10.13 4.36 -13.38
N GLN A 206 -11.14 4.53 -12.52
CA GLN A 206 -12.50 4.90 -12.93
C GLN A 206 -12.66 6.41 -13.14
N ARG A 207 -11.76 7.23 -12.58
CA ARG A 207 -11.74 8.68 -12.78
C ARG A 207 -10.32 9.22 -12.85
N ALA A 208 -10.20 10.43 -13.41
CA ALA A 208 -8.94 11.17 -13.35
C ALA A 208 -8.65 11.63 -11.91
N GLY A 209 -7.36 11.65 -11.57
CA GLY A 209 -6.91 12.06 -10.25
C GLY A 209 -5.59 11.42 -9.85
N THR A 210 -5.14 11.77 -8.66
CA THR A 210 -3.93 11.23 -8.06
C THR A 210 -4.29 10.27 -6.94
N PHE A 211 -3.79 9.05 -7.03
CA PHE A 211 -3.96 7.99 -6.05
C PHE A 211 -2.61 7.71 -5.41
N THR A 212 -2.55 7.78 -4.08
CA THR A 212 -1.31 7.59 -3.32
C THR A 212 -1.27 6.25 -2.63
N GLY A 213 -0.07 5.74 -2.48
CA GLY A 213 0.22 4.49 -1.79
C GLY A 213 1.65 4.46 -1.27
N GLN A 214 2.06 3.28 -0.87
CA GLN A 214 3.35 3.11 -0.21
C GLN A 214 3.86 1.68 -0.40
N CYS A 215 5.14 1.47 -0.11
CA CYS A 215 5.66 0.12 0.10
C CYS A 215 4.96 -0.52 1.30
N ALA A 216 4.42 -1.72 1.12
CA ALA A 216 3.67 -2.45 2.13
C ALA A 216 4.40 -3.72 2.63
N GLU A 217 5.74 -3.78 2.44
CA GLU A 217 6.62 -4.81 2.99
C GLU A 217 7.89 -4.16 3.54
N LEU A 218 8.31 -4.51 4.76
CA LEU A 218 9.46 -3.89 5.42
C LEU A 218 10.73 -4.15 4.61
N CYS A 219 11.24 -3.11 3.95
CA CYS A 219 12.36 -3.18 3.02
C CYS A 219 13.64 -2.49 3.52
N GLY A 220 13.67 -1.99 4.75
CA GLY A 220 14.84 -1.38 5.38
C GLY A 220 14.64 0.05 5.87
N LEU A 221 15.73 0.80 6.02
CA LEU A 221 15.80 2.07 6.77
C LEU A 221 14.83 3.16 6.28
N ASN A 222 14.65 3.31 4.97
CA ASN A 222 13.75 4.30 4.38
C ASN A 222 12.41 3.72 3.91
N HIS A 223 12.02 2.55 4.45
CA HIS A 223 10.75 1.90 4.11
C HIS A 223 9.54 2.86 4.17
N ALA A 224 9.40 3.63 5.25
CA ALA A 224 8.31 4.59 5.42
C ALA A 224 8.33 5.77 4.42
N ARG A 225 9.43 5.98 3.71
CA ARG A 225 9.60 7.03 2.69
C ARG A 225 9.50 6.50 1.26
N MET A 226 9.35 5.18 1.09
CA MET A 226 9.14 4.56 -0.21
C MET A 226 7.65 4.66 -0.59
N LEU A 227 7.27 5.87 -0.98
CA LEU A 227 5.91 6.20 -1.39
C LEU A 227 5.70 5.88 -2.87
N ALA A 228 4.43 5.68 -3.24
CA ALA A 228 4.01 5.41 -4.60
C ALA A 228 2.84 6.31 -4.99
N ARG A 229 2.76 6.68 -6.26
CA ARG A 229 1.68 7.51 -6.81
C ARG A 229 1.24 6.98 -8.16
N VAL A 230 -0.08 7.01 -8.39
CA VAL A 230 -0.67 6.83 -9.72
C VAL A 230 -1.40 8.10 -10.09
N GLU A 231 -1.06 8.68 -11.23
CA GLU A 231 -1.75 9.83 -11.85
C GLU A 231 -2.58 9.31 -13.02
N ALA A 232 -3.89 9.18 -12.80
CA ALA A 232 -4.83 8.81 -13.86
C ALA A 232 -5.33 10.04 -14.61
N MET A 233 -5.27 10.00 -15.94
CA MET A 233 -5.63 11.13 -16.79
C MET A 233 -6.42 10.67 -18.03
N PRO A 234 -7.12 11.57 -18.74
CA PRO A 234 -7.79 11.23 -19.98
C PRO A 234 -6.84 10.57 -21.00
N ARG A 235 -7.34 9.61 -21.78
CA ARG A 235 -6.52 8.82 -22.70
C ARG A 235 -5.66 9.69 -23.65
N ALA A 236 -6.25 10.72 -24.27
CA ALA A 236 -5.51 11.60 -25.17
C ALA A 236 -4.37 12.36 -24.47
N THR A 237 -4.60 12.79 -23.22
CA THR A 237 -3.57 13.45 -22.40
C THR A 237 -2.43 12.48 -22.04
N PHE A 238 -2.79 11.23 -21.72
CA PHE A 238 -1.80 10.19 -21.44
C PHE A 238 -0.95 9.87 -22.68
N ASP A 239 -1.57 9.69 -23.85
CA ASP A 239 -0.86 9.37 -25.08
C ASP A 239 0.10 10.50 -25.49
N ALA A 240 -0.35 11.77 -25.38
CA ALA A 240 0.49 12.93 -25.64
C ALA A 240 1.66 13.03 -24.65
N TRP A 241 1.39 12.82 -23.34
CA TRP A 241 2.44 12.80 -22.33
C TRP A 241 3.46 11.69 -22.59
N LEU A 242 3.00 10.48 -22.94
CA LEU A 242 3.89 9.33 -23.16
C LEU A 242 4.81 9.55 -24.37
N ALA A 243 4.29 10.18 -25.43
CA ALA A 243 5.07 10.53 -26.63
C ALA A 243 6.09 11.64 -26.33
N ASP A 244 5.69 12.70 -25.63
CA ASP A 244 6.58 13.79 -25.22
C ASP A 244 7.68 13.28 -24.29
N ARG A 245 7.33 12.46 -23.30
CA ARG A 245 8.26 11.85 -22.36
C ARG A 245 9.30 10.97 -23.08
N LYS A 246 8.86 10.22 -24.10
CA LYS A 246 9.78 9.41 -24.92
C LYS A 246 10.77 10.29 -25.66
N ALA A 247 10.30 11.36 -26.30
CA ALA A 247 11.17 12.30 -27.00
C ALA A 247 12.19 12.96 -26.06
N GLN A 248 11.77 13.36 -24.86
CA GLN A 248 12.66 13.93 -23.85
C GLN A 248 13.74 12.93 -23.39
N GLN A 249 13.36 11.68 -23.15
CA GLN A 249 14.34 10.66 -22.72
C GLN A 249 15.31 10.28 -23.84
N ASP A 250 14.84 10.23 -25.09
CA ASP A 250 15.71 9.98 -26.24
C ASP A 250 16.69 11.15 -26.50
N ALA A 251 16.28 12.37 -26.19
CA ALA A 251 17.13 13.56 -26.25
C ALA A 251 18.11 13.68 -25.07
N GLY A 252 18.03 12.79 -24.07
CA GLY A 252 18.91 12.81 -22.90
C GLY A 252 18.65 13.97 -21.94
N THR A 253 17.39 14.43 -21.82
CA THR A 253 17.05 15.55 -20.95
C THR A 253 17.18 15.23 -19.46
N SER A 254 17.37 16.26 -18.65
CA SER A 254 17.61 16.16 -17.21
C SER A 254 16.40 15.77 -16.36
N GLU A 255 15.17 15.72 -16.91
CA GLU A 255 13.97 15.43 -16.10
C GLU A 255 14.01 14.02 -15.47
N LEU A 256 14.40 12.99 -16.22
CA LEU A 256 14.60 11.65 -15.66
C LEU A 256 15.69 11.66 -14.59
N GLY A 257 16.77 12.42 -14.82
CA GLY A 257 17.85 12.58 -13.83
C GLY A 257 17.35 13.15 -12.51
N ARG A 258 16.50 14.18 -12.57
CA ARG A 258 15.85 14.75 -11.39
C ARG A 258 14.95 13.75 -10.69
N GLU A 259 14.10 13.02 -11.41
CA GLU A 259 13.23 12.01 -10.81
C GLU A 259 14.03 10.89 -10.13
N VAL A 260 15.09 10.43 -10.77
CA VAL A 260 15.98 9.42 -10.16
C VAL A 260 16.70 10.01 -8.94
N TYR A 261 17.12 11.27 -9.00
CA TYR A 261 17.73 11.93 -7.84
C TYR A 261 16.74 12.00 -6.66
N ASP A 262 15.54 12.50 -6.90
CA ASP A 262 14.51 12.67 -5.87
C ASP A 262 14.10 11.32 -5.26
N GLY A 263 13.95 10.29 -6.09
CA GLY A 263 13.54 8.94 -5.67
C GLY A 263 14.65 8.14 -5.00
N ALA A 264 15.87 8.14 -5.54
CA ALA A 264 16.97 7.30 -5.08
C ALA A 264 17.99 8.02 -4.17
N CYS A 265 18.39 9.24 -4.53
CA CYS A 265 19.52 9.92 -3.88
C CYS A 265 19.09 10.85 -2.73
N ALA A 266 18.03 11.64 -2.93
CA ALA A 266 17.61 12.67 -1.99
C ALA A 266 17.14 12.11 -0.64
N LYS A 267 16.72 10.83 -0.59
CA LYS A 267 16.35 10.15 0.67
C LYS A 267 17.50 10.11 1.67
N CYS A 268 18.72 10.06 1.17
CA CYS A 268 19.94 10.11 1.97
C CYS A 268 20.67 11.46 1.88
N HIS A 269 20.78 12.04 0.68
CA HIS A 269 21.56 13.25 0.45
C HIS A 269 20.79 14.58 0.61
N GLY A 270 19.45 14.51 0.78
CA GLY A 270 18.58 15.69 0.83
C GLY A 270 18.19 16.20 -0.56
N LEU A 271 17.10 16.96 -0.66
CA LEU A 271 16.59 17.46 -1.94
C LEU A 271 17.50 18.51 -2.58
N ALA A 272 18.22 19.28 -1.78
CA ALA A 272 19.21 20.26 -2.25
C ALA A 272 20.65 19.73 -2.19
N GLY A 273 20.85 18.43 -1.98
CA GLY A 273 22.18 17.83 -1.87
C GLY A 273 22.94 18.22 -0.60
N GLU A 274 22.23 18.66 0.44
CA GLU A 274 22.78 19.18 1.70
C GLU A 274 23.44 18.12 2.58
N GLY A 275 23.22 16.84 2.28
CA GLY A 275 23.64 15.73 3.13
C GLY A 275 22.76 15.52 4.35
N LYS A 276 22.89 14.38 5.00
CA LYS A 276 22.14 14.03 6.24
C LYS A 276 23.04 13.32 7.23
N VAL A 277 23.30 13.96 8.37
CA VAL A 277 24.12 13.40 9.45
C VAL A 277 23.53 12.08 9.98
N ALA A 278 22.21 12.00 10.13
CA ALA A 278 21.55 10.82 10.68
C ALA A 278 21.79 9.50 9.90
N VAL A 279 22.11 9.60 8.62
CA VAL A 279 22.45 8.44 7.75
C VAL A 279 23.88 8.51 7.23
N ASN A 280 24.67 9.43 7.80
CA ASN A 280 26.07 9.65 7.42
C ASN A 280 26.28 9.89 5.91
N ALA A 281 25.32 10.56 5.27
CA ALA A 281 25.38 10.92 3.86
C ALA A 281 26.04 12.28 3.70
N PRO A 282 27.15 12.38 2.93
CA PRO A 282 27.85 13.66 2.75
C PRO A 282 27.02 14.62 1.90
N GLN A 283 27.35 15.91 2.02
CA GLN A 283 26.88 16.94 1.12
C GLN A 283 27.40 16.67 -0.29
N LEU A 284 26.54 16.84 -1.30
CA LEU A 284 26.93 16.69 -2.70
C LEU A 284 27.44 17.99 -3.31
N LYS A 285 26.88 19.12 -2.90
CA LYS A 285 27.22 20.43 -3.45
C LYS A 285 28.70 20.75 -3.28
N GLY A 286 29.39 21.04 -4.38
CA GLY A 286 30.82 21.33 -4.41
C GLY A 286 31.72 20.09 -4.28
N SER A 287 31.18 18.89 -4.35
CA SER A 287 32.00 17.66 -4.33
C SER A 287 32.82 17.51 -5.62
N SER A 288 34.11 17.35 -5.48
CA SER A 288 35.03 17.15 -6.61
C SER A 288 34.74 15.88 -7.42
N LEU A 289 34.13 14.87 -6.80
CA LEU A 289 33.71 13.65 -7.49
C LEU A 289 32.69 13.95 -8.59
N LEU A 290 31.85 14.99 -8.43
CA LEU A 290 30.82 15.33 -9.40
C LEU A 290 31.37 15.99 -10.69
N THR A 291 32.65 16.29 -10.75
CA THR A 291 33.31 16.73 -11.98
C THR A 291 33.74 15.56 -12.88
N ASP A 292 33.88 14.36 -12.31
CA ASP A 292 34.28 13.13 -13.00
C ASP A 292 33.09 12.22 -13.29
N ALA A 293 32.61 12.19 -14.54
CA ALA A 293 31.46 11.37 -14.95
C ALA A 293 31.74 9.86 -14.77
N ALA A 294 32.96 9.40 -15.04
CA ALA A 294 33.31 7.99 -14.89
C ALA A 294 33.36 7.57 -13.40
N GLY A 295 33.88 8.46 -12.56
CA GLY A 295 33.87 8.28 -11.11
C GLY A 295 32.46 8.23 -10.52
N ILE A 296 31.57 9.10 -10.99
CA ILE A 296 30.14 9.05 -10.60
C ILE A 296 29.53 7.70 -11.00
N GLU A 297 29.64 7.28 -12.27
CA GLU A 297 29.10 6.04 -12.74
C GLU A 297 29.65 4.84 -11.95
N LYS A 298 30.96 4.80 -11.73
CA LYS A 298 31.59 3.74 -10.93
C LYS A 298 31.04 3.68 -9.51
N LEU A 299 30.83 4.83 -8.86
CA LEU A 299 30.24 4.89 -7.52
C LEU A 299 28.78 4.45 -7.52
N LEU A 300 27.99 4.90 -8.47
CA LEU A 300 26.57 4.52 -8.58
C LEU A 300 26.41 3.01 -8.83
N ARG A 301 27.26 2.40 -9.66
CA ARG A 301 27.19 0.97 -9.97
C ARG A 301 27.73 0.08 -8.86
N ASN A 302 28.78 0.47 -8.19
CA ASN A 302 29.48 -0.40 -7.24
C ASN A 302 29.20 -0.04 -5.77
N GLY A 303 28.64 1.13 -5.53
CA GLY A 303 28.49 1.67 -4.18
C GLY A 303 29.82 2.19 -3.60
N GLY A 304 29.75 2.67 -2.36
CA GLY A 304 30.88 3.08 -1.53
C GLY A 304 30.82 2.37 -0.18
N ILE A 305 31.62 2.82 0.78
CA ILE A 305 31.70 2.21 2.12
C ILE A 305 30.31 2.22 2.80
N LEU A 306 29.57 3.32 2.68
CA LEU A 306 28.22 3.47 3.28
C LEU A 306 27.13 3.70 2.23
N MET A 307 27.50 4.06 1.01
CA MET A 307 26.58 4.30 -0.08
C MET A 307 26.26 2.98 -0.79
N PRO A 308 24.99 2.56 -0.87
CA PRO A 308 24.60 1.37 -1.62
C PRO A 308 24.82 1.58 -3.14
N ALA A 309 24.98 0.49 -3.88
CA ALA A 309 25.12 0.48 -5.34
C ALA A 309 23.75 0.74 -6.02
N VAL A 310 23.20 1.94 -5.85
CA VAL A 310 21.85 2.32 -6.28
C VAL A 310 21.63 2.20 -7.78
N GLY A 311 22.67 2.39 -8.57
CA GLY A 311 22.66 2.33 -10.03
C GLY A 311 23.22 1.03 -10.62
N ARG A 312 23.34 -0.04 -9.82
CA ARG A 312 23.98 -1.30 -10.23
C ARG A 312 23.48 -1.87 -11.55
N ASP A 313 22.19 -1.82 -11.78
CA ASP A 313 21.52 -2.35 -12.98
C ASP A 313 20.76 -1.27 -13.79
N TRP A 314 21.03 0.03 -13.54
CA TRP A 314 20.47 1.10 -14.36
C TRP A 314 20.92 0.96 -15.81
N ASN A 315 19.98 1.20 -16.73
CA ASN A 315 20.32 1.27 -18.14
C ASN A 315 21.12 2.54 -18.48
N ALA A 316 21.61 2.64 -19.70
CA ALA A 316 22.41 3.78 -20.14
C ALA A 316 21.65 5.12 -20.01
N THR A 317 20.36 5.14 -20.36
CA THR A 317 19.52 6.35 -20.29
C THR A 317 19.39 6.87 -18.85
N GLN A 318 19.13 5.99 -17.88
CA GLN A 318 19.06 6.38 -16.47
C GLN A 318 20.41 6.87 -15.95
N MET A 319 21.49 6.16 -16.27
CA MET A 319 22.83 6.50 -15.82
C MET A 319 23.27 7.88 -16.37
N GLN A 320 23.08 8.10 -17.67
CA GLN A 320 23.41 9.38 -18.31
C GLN A 320 22.59 10.54 -17.76
N ALA A 321 21.26 10.38 -17.67
CA ALA A 321 20.37 11.40 -17.14
C ALA A 321 20.71 11.77 -15.70
N THR A 322 20.97 10.77 -14.84
CA THR A 322 21.33 11.01 -13.44
C THR A 322 22.69 11.67 -13.30
N THR A 323 23.70 11.22 -14.05
CA THR A 323 25.03 11.82 -14.04
C THR A 323 25.01 13.26 -14.53
N ALA A 324 24.25 13.53 -15.60
CA ALA A 324 24.06 14.90 -16.11
C ALA A 324 23.43 15.81 -15.06
N TYR A 325 22.34 15.36 -14.44
CA TYR A 325 21.65 16.11 -13.39
C TYR A 325 22.56 16.40 -12.18
N LEU A 326 23.30 15.42 -11.69
CA LEU A 326 24.23 15.58 -10.56
C LEU A 326 25.32 16.61 -10.87
N LYS A 327 25.86 16.58 -12.08
CA LYS A 327 26.88 17.54 -12.51
C LYS A 327 26.33 18.95 -12.63
N GLU A 328 25.17 19.10 -13.27
CA GLU A 328 24.52 20.40 -13.49
C GLU A 328 24.15 21.10 -12.19
N HIS A 329 23.59 20.35 -11.23
CA HIS A 329 22.99 20.94 -10.05
C HIS A 329 23.88 20.98 -8.81
N PHE A 330 24.91 20.15 -8.75
CA PHE A 330 25.73 20.02 -7.54
C PHE A 330 27.26 20.15 -7.75
N ALA A 331 27.78 20.06 -9.00
CA ALA A 331 29.22 20.14 -9.20
C ALA A 331 29.75 21.55 -8.98
N SER A 332 29.03 22.59 -9.39
CA SER A 332 29.39 23.98 -9.13
C SER A 332 28.89 24.36 -7.74
N GLY A 333 29.82 24.65 -6.84
CA GLY A 333 29.52 25.24 -5.53
C GLY A 333 29.10 26.70 -5.66
N SER A 334 27.88 26.96 -6.16
CA SER A 334 27.30 28.31 -6.13
C SER A 334 26.41 28.45 -4.91
#